data_c0f0b86aa10a710fcb116eaf8e006eaf
#
_entry.id   c0f0b86aa10a710fcb116eaf8e006eaf
#
_cell.length_a   1.000
_cell.length_b   1.000
_cell.length_c   1.000
_cell.angle_alpha   90.00
_cell.angle_beta   90.00
_cell.angle_gamma   90.00
#
_symmetry.space_group_name_H-M   'P 1'
#
loop_
_entity.id
_entity.type
_entity.pdbx_description
1 polymer ?
#
loop_
_entity_poly.entity_id
_entity_poly.type
_entity_poly.pdbx_seq_one_letter_code
_entity_poly.pdbx_strand_id
1 'polypeptide(L)'
;MESQQKCIVIFALLCCFAVLVALIFSAVDVWGEDEDGITEENCSKNCRAVLVENIPEDISLLDNGTAHVPLSVGLYSLLDRAIRVVEIVSPLWLLNSSDYESSFQPAARQGRALLSRLQGLKAKGIQLKISSGMIDSTELKMLARHNAEVHYVNMTALTKGHLLSSFWVVDRRHFYIGSASMDWRSLATRKELGVLVYNCSCLALDLHRVFSLYYGLQYRDFIPSFWSKRLFALFNKDAPLDFTINNTKAQAYISSSPDVFIPKHRSNDLEAISWVIQEARHFIYISIIDYLPLLSSNAHKYWSRIDGLIREALILRKVRVRLLISCWEKTEPLTFNFIWSLRSLCMEQANCSMEAKFFNPRVQRDGSLQGINHNRFMVTDRAIYLGNLDWVGNEFLFNAGAGLVISQPEGIEDRNSTVVEQLRAAFDRDWFSRHTRSLQANKIPICIKHQNNRPVPGKASHIDNGPMPIRTGQHDTAPAPMRNSHKDDGHTLVKTRYHDERPTKIDHQGFANGVVPIIDSYRERGQVKISNLDTSQLQNKGSYQDNPMDPPSQSAESSGSREMSNRSL
;
A
#
# COMPACT_ATOMS: atom_id res chain seq x y z
N MET A 1 -45.85 5.16 54.02
CA MET A 1 -44.92 6.27 53.72
C MET A 1 -43.45 5.92 53.91
N GLU A 2 -43.04 5.22 54.96
CA GLU A 2 -41.63 4.86 55.20
C GLU A 2 -40.97 3.98 54.11
N SER A 3 -41.71 3.06 53.50
CA SER A 3 -41.20 2.17 52.45
C SER A 3 -40.92 2.94 51.14
N GLN A 4 -41.75 3.91 50.78
CA GLN A 4 -41.50 4.72 49.56
C GLN A 4 -40.32 5.67 49.74
N GLN A 5 -40.11 6.24 50.95
CA GLN A 5 -38.92 7.08 51.22
C GLN A 5 -37.64 6.27 51.15
N LYS A 6 -37.63 5.01 51.64
CA LYS A 6 -36.47 4.13 51.56
C LYS A 6 -36.11 3.77 50.07
N CYS A 7 -37.14 3.50 49.22
CA CYS A 7 -36.92 3.27 47.80
C CYS A 7 -36.34 4.51 47.08
N ILE A 8 -36.82 5.70 47.39
CA ILE A 8 -36.33 6.96 46.80
C ILE A 8 -34.86 7.20 47.18
N VAL A 9 -34.52 6.97 48.43
CA VAL A 9 -33.14 7.12 48.93
C VAL A 9 -32.20 6.10 48.26
N ILE A 10 -32.61 4.83 48.13
CA ILE A 10 -31.82 3.80 47.46
C ILE A 10 -31.63 4.16 45.98
N PHE A 11 -32.67 4.60 45.28
CA PHE A 11 -32.59 5.01 43.88
C PHE A 11 -31.66 6.22 43.69
N ALA A 12 -31.75 7.23 44.59
CA ALA A 12 -30.86 8.39 44.57
C ALA A 12 -29.39 7.98 44.78
N LEU A 13 -29.11 7.07 45.72
CA LEU A 13 -27.76 6.53 45.95
C LEU A 13 -27.23 5.75 44.76
N LEU A 14 -28.04 4.94 44.10
CA LEU A 14 -27.66 4.23 42.86
C LEU A 14 -27.36 5.20 41.71
N CYS A 15 -28.16 6.26 41.55
CA CYS A 15 -27.89 7.30 40.56
C CYS A 15 -26.60 8.06 40.86
N CYS A 16 -26.37 8.45 42.14
CA CYS A 16 -25.11 9.09 42.55
C CYS A 16 -23.92 8.16 42.34
N PHE A 17 -24.02 6.87 42.64
CA PHE A 17 -22.98 5.88 42.40
C PHE A 17 -22.69 5.74 40.90
N ALA A 18 -23.72 5.64 40.06
CA ALA A 18 -23.58 5.56 38.61
C ALA A 18 -22.88 6.81 38.03
N VAL A 19 -23.25 8.01 38.51
CA VAL A 19 -22.61 9.28 38.14
C VAL A 19 -21.14 9.29 38.60
N LEU A 20 -20.87 8.85 39.83
CA LEU A 20 -19.53 8.79 40.39
C LEU A 20 -18.64 7.81 39.60
N VAL A 21 -19.16 6.64 39.25
CA VAL A 21 -18.50 5.66 38.39
C VAL A 21 -18.23 6.26 36.99
N ALA A 22 -19.21 6.94 36.39
CA ALA A 22 -19.04 7.62 35.11
C ALA A 22 -17.99 8.73 35.18
N LEU A 23 -17.95 9.50 36.29
CA LEU A 23 -16.94 10.54 36.53
C LEU A 23 -15.55 9.94 36.73
N ILE A 24 -15.44 8.82 37.48
CA ILE A 24 -14.17 8.12 37.68
C ILE A 24 -13.65 7.60 36.33
N PHE A 25 -14.49 6.95 35.52
CA PHE A 25 -14.08 6.51 34.18
C PHE A 25 -13.73 7.68 33.27
N SER A 26 -14.45 8.80 33.33
CA SER A 26 -14.12 10.03 32.61
C SER A 26 -12.82 10.66 33.11
N ALA A 27 -12.57 10.65 34.41
CA ALA A 27 -11.34 11.18 35.00
C ALA A 27 -10.12 10.27 34.71
N VAL A 28 -10.31 8.94 34.73
CA VAL A 28 -9.24 7.99 34.35
C VAL A 28 -8.85 8.17 32.87
N ASP A 29 -9.82 8.47 32.00
CA ASP A 29 -9.53 8.80 30.60
C ASP A 29 -8.82 10.17 30.43
N VAL A 30 -9.05 11.12 31.37
CA VAL A 30 -8.41 12.45 31.37
C VAL A 30 -7.02 12.42 32.04
N TRP A 31 -6.86 11.64 33.12
CA TRP A 31 -5.57 11.50 33.81
C TRP A 31 -4.57 10.56 33.13
N GLY A 32 -4.98 9.91 32.10
CA GLY A 32 -4.10 9.13 31.25
C GLY A 32 -3.67 9.88 30.01
N GLU A 33 -3.79 11.20 29.99
CA GLU A 33 -3.17 12.01 28.96
C GLU A 33 -1.66 11.82 29.00
N ASP A 34 -1.10 11.80 27.82
CA ASP A 34 0.28 11.46 27.54
C ASP A 34 1.24 12.17 28.51
N GLU A 35 1.81 11.41 29.43
CA GLU A 35 2.78 11.89 30.45
C GLU A 35 4.07 12.45 29.81
N ASP A 36 4.18 12.42 28.47
CA ASP A 36 5.39 12.80 27.75
C ASP A 36 5.60 14.33 27.64
N GLY A 37 4.69 15.17 28.16
CA GLY A 37 4.83 16.64 28.13
C GLY A 37 4.87 17.22 26.72
N ILE A 38 4.27 16.51 25.75
CA ILE A 38 4.20 16.94 24.35
C ILE A 38 3.11 18.00 24.23
N THR A 39 3.51 19.24 23.98
CA THR A 39 2.60 20.33 23.63
C THR A 39 2.67 20.61 22.13
N GLU A 40 1.57 21.05 21.51
CA GLU A 40 1.53 21.41 20.09
C GLU A 40 2.64 22.40 19.70
N GLU A 41 2.99 23.33 20.59
CA GLU A 41 4.05 24.30 20.35
C GLU A 41 5.45 23.68 20.25
N ASN A 42 5.69 22.56 20.91
CA ASN A 42 7.02 21.94 20.99
C ASN A 42 7.21 20.79 20.01
N CYS A 43 6.13 20.17 19.54
CA CYS A 43 6.18 18.90 18.82
C CYS A 43 6.41 19.04 17.31
N SER A 44 6.24 20.25 16.74
CA SER A 44 6.28 20.46 15.28
C SER A 44 7.44 21.33 14.77
N LYS A 45 8.27 21.88 15.67
CA LYS A 45 9.28 22.90 15.30
C LYS A 45 10.45 22.40 14.45
N ASN A 46 10.80 21.12 14.52
CA ASN A 46 12.03 20.57 13.92
C ASN A 46 11.77 19.26 13.16
N CYS A 47 10.61 19.11 12.54
CA CYS A 47 10.28 17.93 11.75
C CYS A 47 11.17 17.84 10.50
N ARG A 48 11.77 16.68 10.29
CA ARG A 48 12.56 16.38 9.10
C ARG A 48 12.07 15.10 8.46
N ALA A 49 11.68 15.16 7.18
CA ALA A 49 11.35 13.98 6.38
C ALA A 49 12.50 13.60 5.45
N VAL A 50 12.70 12.31 5.30
CA VAL A 50 13.67 11.71 4.38
C VAL A 50 12.98 10.55 3.66
N LEU A 51 12.95 10.59 2.33
CA LEU A 51 12.50 9.44 1.55
C LEU A 51 13.56 8.34 1.65
N VAL A 52 13.08 7.12 1.84
CA VAL A 52 13.91 5.91 1.85
C VAL A 52 13.37 4.91 0.85
N GLU A 53 14.26 4.23 0.18
CA GLU A 53 13.87 3.25 -0.83
C GLU A 53 14.79 2.04 -0.86
N ASN A 54 14.25 0.91 -1.28
CA ASN A 54 15.05 -0.22 -1.71
C ASN A 54 14.91 -0.36 -3.22
N ILE A 55 16.03 -0.24 -3.92
CA ILE A 55 16.17 -0.52 -5.34
C ILE A 55 17.10 -1.72 -5.44
N PRO A 56 16.62 -2.87 -5.95
CA PRO A 56 17.46 -4.05 -6.13
C PRO A 56 18.68 -3.75 -7.00
N GLU A 57 19.84 -4.30 -6.64
CA GLU A 57 21.13 -4.02 -7.29
C GLU A 57 21.10 -4.24 -8.81
N ASP A 58 20.33 -5.21 -9.28
CA ASP A 58 20.20 -5.53 -10.71
C ASP A 58 19.22 -4.63 -11.47
N ILE A 59 18.54 -3.72 -10.79
CA ILE A 59 17.64 -2.75 -11.40
C ILE A 59 18.36 -1.42 -11.56
N SER A 60 18.94 -1.24 -12.73
CA SER A 60 19.51 0.05 -13.11
C SER A 60 18.39 1.00 -13.51
N LEU A 61 18.16 2.01 -12.70
CA LEU A 61 17.37 3.18 -13.03
C LEU A 61 18.28 4.22 -13.71
N LEU A 62 17.72 5.13 -14.50
CA LEU A 62 18.51 6.10 -15.27
C LEU A 62 19.56 6.81 -14.39
N ASP A 63 20.76 6.98 -14.92
CA ASP A 63 21.97 7.44 -14.21
C ASP A 63 21.88 8.85 -13.59
N ASN A 64 20.87 9.64 -13.95
CA ASN A 64 20.69 11.03 -13.47
C ASN A 64 19.58 11.18 -12.42
N GLY A 65 19.03 10.08 -11.89
CA GLY A 65 18.02 10.14 -10.83
C GLY A 65 18.66 10.29 -9.45
N THR A 66 18.13 11.20 -8.63
CA THR A 66 18.49 11.30 -7.22
C THR A 66 18.21 9.97 -6.52
N ALA A 67 19.25 9.29 -6.07
CA ALA A 67 19.10 8.13 -5.21
C ALA A 67 18.73 8.62 -3.79
N HIS A 68 17.65 8.09 -3.25
CA HIS A 68 17.28 8.33 -1.86
C HIS A 68 18.12 7.45 -0.92
N VAL A 69 17.99 7.72 0.37
CA VAL A 69 18.66 6.92 1.39
C VAL A 69 18.21 5.45 1.28
N PRO A 70 19.12 4.47 1.25
CA PRO A 70 18.75 3.07 1.26
C PRO A 70 17.86 2.73 2.47
N LEU A 71 16.79 1.98 2.24
CA LEU A 71 15.81 1.64 3.27
C LEU A 71 16.45 1.01 4.52
N SER A 72 17.38 0.06 4.32
CA SER A 72 18.09 -0.59 5.44
C SER A 72 18.89 0.41 6.29
N VAL A 73 19.57 1.37 5.64
CA VAL A 73 20.31 2.44 6.33
C VAL A 73 19.36 3.33 7.12
N GLY A 74 18.21 3.67 6.53
CA GLY A 74 17.18 4.46 7.20
C GLY A 74 16.62 3.77 8.45
N LEU A 75 16.28 2.48 8.36
CA LEU A 75 15.80 1.70 9.50
C LEU A 75 16.87 1.54 10.58
N TYR A 76 18.15 1.36 10.21
CA TYR A 76 19.23 1.34 11.17
C TYR A 76 19.38 2.68 11.89
N SER A 77 19.25 3.80 11.17
CA SER A 77 19.28 5.14 11.76
C SER A 77 18.17 5.37 12.79
N LEU A 78 16.99 4.79 12.60
CA LEU A 78 15.92 4.81 13.62
C LEU A 78 16.31 4.04 14.87
N LEU A 79 16.85 2.82 14.73
CA LEU A 79 17.29 1.99 15.85
C LEU A 79 18.46 2.62 16.63
N ASP A 80 19.34 3.32 15.93
CA ASP A 80 20.48 4.01 16.56
C ASP A 80 20.02 5.26 17.35
N ARG A 81 18.83 5.81 17.07
CA ARG A 81 18.22 6.93 17.80
C ARG A 81 17.29 6.50 18.93
N ALA A 82 16.94 5.22 19.00
CA ALA A 82 16.08 4.70 20.03
C ALA A 82 16.71 4.80 21.42
N ILE A 83 15.96 5.31 22.40
CA ILE A 83 16.40 5.49 23.79
C ILE A 83 15.52 4.66 24.73
N ARG A 84 14.20 4.61 24.50
CA ARG A 84 13.24 3.99 25.42
C ARG A 84 12.46 2.83 24.76
N VAL A 85 11.82 3.09 23.63
CA VAL A 85 10.90 2.14 23.01
C VAL A 85 10.94 2.19 21.50
N VAL A 86 10.87 1.01 20.89
CA VAL A 86 10.65 0.81 19.46
C VAL A 86 9.35 0.04 19.29
N GLU A 87 8.41 0.59 18.54
CA GLU A 87 7.12 0.02 18.23
C GLU A 87 7.06 -0.29 16.74
N ILE A 88 6.72 -1.52 16.37
CA ILE A 88 6.70 -1.98 14.98
C ILE A 88 5.36 -2.64 14.66
N VAL A 89 4.73 -2.19 13.57
CA VAL A 89 3.65 -2.91 12.90
C VAL A 89 4.17 -3.44 11.59
N SER A 90 3.99 -4.73 11.33
CA SER A 90 4.36 -5.32 10.06
C SER A 90 3.51 -6.55 9.74
N PRO A 91 3.05 -6.70 8.48
CA PRO A 91 2.25 -7.85 8.04
C PRO A 91 3.05 -9.15 7.98
N LEU A 92 4.35 -9.06 7.74
CA LEU A 92 5.25 -10.21 7.55
C LEU A 92 6.48 -10.10 8.43
N TRP A 93 7.00 -11.28 8.86
CA TRP A 93 8.24 -11.41 9.61
C TRP A 93 9.04 -12.57 9.04
N LEU A 94 9.93 -12.26 8.12
CA LEU A 94 10.78 -13.19 7.39
C LEU A 94 12.11 -12.51 7.04
N LEU A 95 12.87 -12.08 8.04
CA LEU A 95 14.14 -11.38 7.85
C LEU A 95 15.30 -12.34 7.55
N ASN A 96 15.22 -13.58 8.02
CA ASN A 96 16.29 -14.58 7.92
C ASN A 96 16.11 -15.61 6.80
N SER A 97 15.02 -15.61 6.06
CA SER A 97 14.69 -16.60 5.02
C SER A 97 14.48 -18.06 5.46
N SER A 98 14.77 -18.41 6.70
CA SER A 98 14.79 -19.81 7.14
C SER A 98 13.43 -20.48 7.31
N ASP A 99 12.34 -19.71 7.40
CA ASP A 99 11.00 -20.28 7.68
C ASP A 99 10.35 -20.91 6.44
N TYR A 100 10.76 -20.52 5.24
CA TYR A 100 10.13 -20.94 3.97
C TYR A 100 11.10 -21.53 2.96
N GLU A 101 12.41 -21.40 3.19
CA GLU A 101 13.42 -21.85 2.25
C GLU A 101 14.47 -22.71 2.96
N SER A 102 14.66 -23.92 2.47
CA SER A 102 15.66 -24.86 2.99
C SER A 102 17.11 -24.47 2.70
N SER A 103 17.32 -23.45 1.84
CA SER A 103 18.64 -23.00 1.41
C SER A 103 18.99 -21.63 1.98
N PHE A 104 20.25 -21.45 2.33
CA PHE A 104 20.79 -20.15 2.71
C PHE A 104 20.68 -19.15 1.55
N GLN A 105 19.99 -18.02 1.79
CA GLN A 105 19.84 -16.94 0.81
C GLN A 105 20.86 -15.83 1.09
N PRO A 106 21.89 -15.65 0.26
CA PRO A 106 22.86 -14.57 0.44
C PRO A 106 22.21 -13.18 0.44
N ALA A 107 21.17 -12.96 -0.39
CA ALA A 107 20.41 -11.73 -0.48
C ALA A 107 19.72 -11.32 0.84
N ALA A 108 19.45 -12.27 1.75
CA ALA A 108 18.86 -11.98 3.06
C ALA A 108 19.86 -11.38 4.09
N ARG A 109 21.09 -11.04 3.69
CA ARG A 109 22.12 -10.47 4.59
C ARG A 109 21.64 -9.24 5.34
N GLN A 110 20.97 -8.31 4.65
CA GLN A 110 20.45 -7.09 5.29
C GLN A 110 19.31 -7.39 6.27
N GLY A 111 18.44 -8.35 5.95
CA GLY A 111 17.40 -8.82 6.85
C GLY A 111 17.96 -9.42 8.12
N ARG A 112 18.95 -10.32 8.00
CA ARG A 112 19.67 -10.90 9.17
C ARG A 112 20.34 -9.83 10.03
N ALA A 113 20.97 -8.84 9.41
CA ALA A 113 21.61 -7.74 10.14
C ALA A 113 20.55 -6.89 10.89
N LEU A 114 19.39 -6.63 10.29
CA LEU A 114 18.29 -5.95 10.95
C LEU A 114 17.75 -6.75 12.13
N LEU A 115 17.53 -8.06 11.94
CA LEU A 115 17.05 -8.95 13.00
C LEU A 115 18.02 -8.97 14.20
N SER A 116 19.33 -9.06 13.95
CA SER A 116 20.37 -9.00 14.98
C SER A 116 20.33 -7.66 15.74
N ARG A 117 20.10 -6.53 15.07
CA ARG A 117 19.97 -5.22 15.73
C ARG A 117 18.72 -5.15 16.61
N LEU A 118 17.58 -5.71 16.16
CA LEU A 118 16.36 -5.78 16.96
C LEU A 118 16.55 -6.62 18.23
N GLN A 119 17.25 -7.75 18.13
CA GLN A 119 17.62 -8.57 19.29
C GLN A 119 18.53 -7.82 20.27
N GLY A 120 19.43 -7.00 19.75
CA GLY A 120 20.38 -6.21 20.54
C GLY A 120 19.72 -5.07 21.34
N LEU A 121 18.47 -4.70 21.11
CA LEU A 121 17.77 -3.62 21.83
C LEU A 121 17.67 -3.91 23.33
N LYS A 122 17.42 -5.16 23.70
CA LYS A 122 17.39 -5.59 25.11
C LYS A 122 18.66 -5.22 25.87
N ALA A 123 19.82 -5.44 25.28
CA ALA A 123 21.10 -5.12 25.92
C ALA A 123 21.31 -3.62 26.11
N LYS A 124 20.62 -2.79 25.33
CA LYS A 124 20.61 -1.33 25.46
C LYS A 124 19.51 -0.81 26.41
N GLY A 125 18.71 -1.68 27.03
CA GLY A 125 17.57 -1.30 27.87
C GLY A 125 16.38 -0.74 27.09
N ILE A 126 16.32 -0.95 25.77
CA ILE A 126 15.28 -0.42 24.91
C ILE A 126 14.18 -1.48 24.77
N GLN A 127 12.92 -1.10 25.04
CA GLN A 127 11.76 -1.96 24.90
C GLN A 127 11.38 -2.11 23.43
N LEU A 128 11.16 -3.34 22.97
CA LEU A 128 10.63 -3.65 21.64
C LEU A 128 9.19 -4.13 21.74
N LYS A 129 8.26 -3.41 21.11
CA LYS A 129 6.84 -3.74 21.00
C LYS A 129 6.48 -4.02 19.56
N ILE A 130 5.81 -5.14 19.31
CA ILE A 130 5.44 -5.60 17.98
C ILE A 130 3.95 -5.87 17.92
N SER A 131 3.29 -5.37 16.88
CA SER A 131 1.95 -5.79 16.47
C SER A 131 2.03 -6.44 15.09
N SER A 132 1.56 -7.68 14.97
CA SER A 132 1.63 -8.49 13.75
C SER A 132 0.30 -9.15 13.44
N GLY A 133 0.08 -9.55 12.20
CA GLY A 133 -1.00 -10.46 11.86
C GLY A 133 -0.77 -11.86 12.45
N MET A 134 -1.78 -12.72 12.39
CA MET A 134 -1.69 -14.12 12.84
C MET A 134 -0.80 -14.91 11.89
N ILE A 135 0.50 -14.91 12.16
CA ILE A 135 1.51 -15.66 11.40
C ILE A 135 2.34 -16.53 12.34
N ASP A 136 2.70 -17.70 11.89
CA ASP A 136 3.68 -18.56 12.59
C ASP A 136 5.09 -18.17 12.10
N SER A 137 5.81 -17.40 12.91
CA SER A 137 7.16 -16.92 12.61
C SER A 137 8.12 -17.33 13.72
N THR A 138 9.19 -18.03 13.34
CA THR A 138 10.28 -18.40 14.26
C THR A 138 11.01 -17.15 14.75
N GLU A 139 11.07 -16.11 13.94
CA GLU A 139 11.70 -14.82 14.27
C GLU A 139 10.93 -14.07 15.36
N LEU A 140 9.59 -14.02 15.27
CA LEU A 140 8.76 -13.42 16.33
C LEU A 140 8.90 -14.18 17.64
N LYS A 141 8.90 -15.52 17.59
CA LYS A 141 9.15 -16.37 18.77
C LYS A 141 10.54 -16.11 19.36
N MET A 142 11.54 -15.90 18.53
CA MET A 142 12.90 -15.59 18.96
C MET A 142 12.99 -14.18 19.58
N LEU A 143 12.40 -13.17 18.97
CA LEU A 143 12.35 -11.81 19.50
C LEU A 143 11.61 -11.77 20.85
N ALA A 144 10.52 -12.54 21.01
CA ALA A 144 9.82 -12.67 22.28
C ALA A 144 10.72 -13.27 23.39
N ARG A 145 11.56 -14.27 23.05
CA ARG A 145 12.58 -14.80 24.00
C ARG A 145 13.65 -13.75 24.34
N HIS A 146 13.85 -12.77 23.50
CA HIS A 146 14.74 -11.61 23.74
C HIS A 146 13.99 -10.41 24.34
N ASN A 147 12.86 -10.66 25.02
CA ASN A 147 12.08 -9.66 25.74
C ASN A 147 11.31 -8.66 24.86
N ALA A 148 11.06 -8.98 23.60
CA ALA A 148 10.09 -8.23 22.81
C ALA A 148 8.66 -8.59 23.25
N GLU A 149 7.79 -7.59 23.35
CA GLU A 149 6.37 -7.79 23.54
C GLU A 149 5.71 -7.95 22.17
N VAL A 150 5.23 -9.17 21.87
CA VAL A 150 4.64 -9.49 20.56
C VAL A 150 3.16 -9.74 20.71
N HIS A 151 2.36 -8.90 20.06
CA HIS A 151 0.91 -8.97 20.01
C HIS A 151 0.41 -9.35 18.62
N TYR A 152 -0.56 -10.25 18.56
CA TYR A 152 -1.14 -10.72 17.30
C TYR A 152 -2.57 -10.19 17.14
N VAL A 153 -2.86 -9.67 15.93
CA VAL A 153 -4.19 -9.17 15.56
C VAL A 153 -4.86 -10.20 14.65
N ASN A 154 -5.98 -10.76 15.09
CA ASN A 154 -6.75 -11.72 14.32
C ASN A 154 -7.71 -11.01 13.34
N MET A 155 -7.16 -10.43 12.28
CA MET A 155 -7.96 -9.73 11.27
C MET A 155 -8.99 -10.64 10.59
N THR A 156 -8.70 -11.94 10.46
CA THR A 156 -9.64 -12.90 9.86
C THR A 156 -10.92 -13.02 10.69
N ALA A 157 -10.81 -13.03 12.02
CA ALA A 157 -11.97 -13.03 12.91
C ALA A 157 -12.68 -11.67 12.90
N LEU A 158 -11.92 -10.57 12.97
CA LEU A 158 -12.45 -9.22 13.15
C LEU A 158 -13.14 -8.68 11.89
N THR A 159 -12.50 -8.79 10.71
CA THR A 159 -12.96 -8.13 9.47
C THR A 159 -12.99 -9.05 8.25
N LYS A 160 -12.53 -10.29 8.35
CA LYS A 160 -12.25 -11.20 7.22
C LYS A 160 -11.09 -10.73 6.33
N GLY A 161 -10.26 -9.82 6.81
CA GLY A 161 -9.13 -9.23 6.11
C GLY A 161 -7.78 -9.62 6.71
N HIS A 162 -6.79 -8.80 6.42
CA HIS A 162 -5.40 -8.96 6.82
C HIS A 162 -4.85 -7.67 7.45
N LEU A 163 -3.85 -7.79 8.31
CA LEU A 163 -3.05 -6.65 8.75
C LEU A 163 -2.00 -6.37 7.67
N LEU A 164 -2.17 -5.26 6.93
CA LEU A 164 -1.25 -4.83 5.89
C LEU A 164 -0.45 -3.58 6.28
N SER A 165 -0.78 -2.96 7.42
CA SER A 165 -0.04 -1.81 7.94
C SER A 165 1.43 -2.13 8.13
N SER A 166 2.29 -1.21 7.70
CA SER A 166 3.74 -1.30 7.87
C SER A 166 4.31 0.04 8.27
N PHE A 167 4.62 0.19 9.55
CA PHE A 167 5.20 1.39 10.10
C PHE A 167 5.95 1.12 11.41
N TRP A 168 6.84 2.03 11.79
CA TRP A 168 7.59 2.01 13.04
C TRP A 168 7.38 3.33 13.78
N VAL A 169 7.31 3.29 15.09
CA VAL A 169 7.37 4.47 15.96
C VAL A 169 8.49 4.28 16.95
N VAL A 170 9.37 5.27 17.08
CA VAL A 170 10.52 5.25 17.97
C VAL A 170 10.42 6.42 18.94
N ASP A 171 10.34 6.09 20.23
CA ASP A 171 10.26 7.04 21.35
C ASP A 171 9.16 8.10 21.20
N ARG A 172 8.10 7.82 20.45
CA ARG A 172 7.02 8.75 20.06
C ARG A 172 7.56 10.07 19.50
N ARG A 173 8.72 10.01 18.86
CA ARG A 173 9.45 11.17 18.32
C ARG A 173 9.86 11.01 16.87
N HIS A 174 10.12 9.77 16.47
CA HIS A 174 10.54 9.42 15.12
C HIS A 174 9.65 8.31 14.60
N PHE A 175 9.44 8.26 13.29
CA PHE A 175 8.70 7.15 12.71
C PHE A 175 9.13 6.84 11.26
N TYR A 176 8.84 5.63 10.85
CA TYR A 176 8.84 5.18 9.47
C TYR A 176 7.42 4.77 9.08
N ILE A 177 7.00 5.09 7.87
CA ILE A 177 5.82 4.55 7.22
C ILE A 177 6.13 4.32 5.75
N GLY A 178 5.72 3.15 5.21
CA GLY A 178 6.03 2.82 3.82
C GLY A 178 5.55 1.44 3.40
N SER A 179 5.92 1.04 2.21
CA SER A 179 5.51 -0.22 1.60
C SER A 179 6.27 -1.45 2.13
N ALA A 180 7.44 -1.26 2.72
CA ALA A 180 8.31 -2.36 3.13
C ALA A 180 7.85 -3.03 4.43
N SER A 181 7.72 -4.35 4.41
CA SER A 181 7.49 -5.20 5.58
C SER A 181 8.79 -5.74 6.18
N MET A 182 8.71 -6.42 7.34
CA MET A 182 9.84 -7.12 7.96
C MET A 182 10.15 -8.42 7.21
N ASP A 183 10.51 -8.29 5.96
CA ASP A 183 10.81 -9.34 4.99
C ASP A 183 12.15 -9.01 4.33
N TRP A 184 13.08 -9.96 4.28
CA TRP A 184 14.38 -9.76 3.65
C TRP A 184 14.27 -9.33 2.18
N ARG A 185 13.18 -9.74 1.50
CA ARG A 185 12.92 -9.35 0.10
C ARG A 185 12.63 -7.85 -0.02
N SER A 186 11.97 -7.26 0.97
CA SER A 186 11.75 -5.80 1.02
C SER A 186 13.05 -5.00 1.18
N LEU A 187 14.11 -5.64 1.72
CA LEU A 187 15.43 -5.02 1.90
C LEU A 187 16.41 -5.34 0.77
N ALA A 188 16.06 -6.26 -0.15
CA ALA A 188 17.01 -6.74 -1.15
C ALA A 188 16.40 -6.83 -2.57
N THR A 189 15.32 -7.59 -2.74
CA THR A 189 14.84 -8.00 -4.08
C THR A 189 13.61 -7.26 -4.57
N ARG A 190 12.86 -6.60 -3.68
CA ARG A 190 11.67 -5.80 -4.04
C ARG A 190 12.02 -4.33 -4.11
N LYS A 191 11.35 -3.63 -5.00
CA LYS A 191 11.42 -2.17 -5.02
C LYS A 191 10.40 -1.63 -4.03
N GLU A 192 10.90 -0.94 -3.01
CA GLU A 192 10.10 -0.41 -1.90
C GLU A 192 10.37 1.09 -1.74
N LEU A 193 9.38 1.81 -1.24
CA LEU A 193 9.53 3.22 -0.91
C LEU A 193 8.76 3.54 0.39
N GLY A 194 9.35 4.40 1.20
CA GLY A 194 8.75 4.92 2.42
C GLY A 194 9.33 6.26 2.81
N VAL A 195 8.84 6.79 3.90
CA VAL A 195 9.32 8.03 4.51
C VAL A 195 9.73 7.79 5.95
N LEU A 196 10.87 8.36 6.31
CA LEU A 196 11.32 8.52 7.69
C LEU A 196 11.04 9.95 8.12
N VAL A 197 10.43 10.11 9.27
CA VAL A 197 10.20 11.41 9.86
C VAL A 197 10.89 11.47 11.22
N TYR A 198 11.74 12.46 11.38
CA TYR A 198 12.54 12.67 12.58
C TYR A 198 12.07 13.90 13.36
N ASN A 199 12.17 13.85 14.69
CA ASN A 199 11.88 14.96 15.61
C ASN A 199 10.48 15.57 15.41
N CYS A 200 9.48 14.74 15.11
CA CYS A 200 8.11 15.15 14.84
C CYS A 200 7.15 14.44 15.80
N SER A 201 7.18 14.82 17.07
CA SER A 201 6.46 14.12 18.14
C SER A 201 4.95 14.16 17.95
N CYS A 202 4.37 15.21 17.36
CA CYS A 202 2.94 15.29 17.08
C CYS A 202 2.47 14.14 16.17
N LEU A 203 3.10 13.99 14.99
CA LEU A 203 2.74 12.92 14.06
C LEU A 203 3.16 11.55 14.57
N ALA A 204 4.30 11.45 15.25
CA ALA A 204 4.76 10.20 15.86
C ALA A 204 3.78 9.72 16.94
N LEU A 205 3.24 10.63 17.76
CA LEU A 205 2.22 10.31 18.75
C LEU A 205 0.90 9.90 18.09
N ASP A 206 0.51 10.57 17.01
CA ASP A 206 -0.72 10.22 16.29
C ASP A 206 -0.61 8.83 15.63
N LEU A 207 0.57 8.48 15.09
CA LEU A 207 0.84 7.14 14.57
C LEU A 207 0.96 6.09 15.69
N HIS A 208 1.51 6.46 16.85
CA HIS A 208 1.50 5.62 18.06
C HIS A 208 0.07 5.25 18.48
N ARG A 209 -0.91 6.14 18.32
CA ARG A 209 -2.32 5.83 18.62
C ARG A 209 -2.88 4.75 17.68
N VAL A 210 -2.45 4.72 16.42
CA VAL A 210 -2.76 3.61 15.48
C VAL A 210 -2.08 2.31 15.94
N PHE A 211 -0.81 2.38 16.36
CA PHE A 211 -0.11 1.24 16.96
C PHE A 211 -0.87 0.71 18.18
N SER A 212 -1.24 1.58 19.11
CA SER A 212 -1.92 1.25 20.35
C SER A 212 -3.30 0.60 20.11
N LEU A 213 -3.99 1.01 19.03
CA LEU A 213 -5.23 0.39 18.61
C LEU A 213 -4.99 -1.08 18.25
N TYR A 214 -4.05 -1.37 17.36
CA TYR A 214 -3.72 -2.74 16.96
C TYR A 214 -3.20 -3.57 18.14
N TYR A 215 -2.32 -2.98 18.93
CA TYR A 215 -1.74 -3.63 20.10
C TYR A 215 -2.80 -4.02 21.15
N GLY A 216 -3.83 -3.21 21.32
CA GLY A 216 -4.97 -3.48 22.20
C GLY A 216 -5.97 -4.49 21.67
N LEU A 217 -5.87 -4.93 20.41
CA LEU A 217 -6.74 -5.95 19.81
C LEU A 217 -6.23 -7.39 20.02
N GLN A 218 -5.12 -7.58 20.74
CA GLN A 218 -4.63 -8.92 21.07
C GLN A 218 -5.73 -9.72 21.79
N TYR A 219 -5.89 -10.99 21.38
CA TYR A 219 -6.89 -11.94 21.92
C TYR A 219 -8.35 -11.47 21.80
N ARG A 220 -8.66 -10.48 20.96
CA ARG A 220 -10.02 -10.05 20.71
C ARG A 220 -10.53 -10.67 19.41
N ASP A 221 -11.73 -11.24 19.48
CA ASP A 221 -12.45 -11.77 18.32
C ASP A 221 -13.61 -10.86 17.89
N PHE A 222 -13.72 -9.70 18.53
CA PHE A 222 -14.75 -8.70 18.24
C PHE A 222 -14.16 -7.29 18.24
N ILE A 223 -14.80 -6.42 17.46
CA ILE A 223 -14.45 -5.00 17.40
C ILE A 223 -15.20 -4.28 18.53
N PRO A 224 -14.51 -3.47 19.37
CA PRO A 224 -15.17 -2.68 20.38
C PRO A 224 -16.23 -1.74 19.78
N SER A 225 -17.37 -1.61 20.43
CA SER A 225 -18.44 -0.69 19.99
C SER A 225 -18.05 0.79 20.15
N PHE A 226 -17.03 1.08 20.95
CA PHE A 226 -16.45 2.42 21.10
C PHE A 226 -14.94 2.30 21.39
N TRP A 227 -14.20 3.31 20.97
CA TRP A 227 -12.76 3.43 21.19
C TRP A 227 -12.49 4.40 22.34
N SER A 228 -11.47 4.11 23.16
CA SER A 228 -10.99 5.03 24.20
C SER A 228 -10.53 6.36 23.58
N LYS A 229 -10.70 7.46 24.31
CA LYS A 229 -10.24 8.80 23.91
C LYS A 229 -8.74 8.84 23.60
N ARG A 230 -7.93 8.00 24.27
CA ARG A 230 -6.49 7.86 24.03
C ARG A 230 -6.14 7.38 22.61
N LEU A 231 -7.11 6.79 21.89
CA LEU A 231 -6.94 6.32 20.53
C LEU A 231 -7.47 7.31 19.47
N PHE A 232 -8.14 8.40 19.90
CA PHE A 232 -8.67 9.40 18.99
C PHE A 232 -7.53 10.07 18.22
N ALA A 233 -7.74 10.38 16.93
CA ALA A 233 -6.73 11.08 16.18
C ALA A 233 -6.49 12.50 16.73
N LEU A 234 -5.25 12.92 16.66
CA LEU A 234 -4.86 14.30 16.94
C LEU A 234 -5.12 15.21 15.74
N PHE A 235 -4.87 14.68 14.55
CA PHE A 235 -4.97 15.41 13.28
C PHE A 235 -5.75 14.61 12.26
N ASN A 236 -6.42 15.31 11.34
CA ASN A 236 -7.23 14.70 10.27
C ASN A 236 -7.28 15.63 9.05
N LYS A 237 -8.04 15.23 8.02
CA LYS A 237 -8.20 16.02 6.79
C LYS A 237 -8.81 17.40 6.99
N ASP A 238 -9.68 17.56 8.03
CA ASP A 238 -10.39 18.82 8.32
C ASP A 238 -9.62 19.70 9.29
N ALA A 239 -8.74 19.10 10.11
CA ALA A 239 -7.84 19.75 11.07
C ALA A 239 -6.45 19.10 10.99
N PRO A 240 -5.70 19.34 9.90
CA PRO A 240 -4.34 18.80 9.75
C PRO A 240 -3.35 19.49 10.69
N LEU A 241 -2.23 18.84 10.97
CA LEU A 241 -1.11 19.48 11.68
C LEU A 241 -0.44 20.50 10.76
N ASP A 242 -0.44 21.75 11.15
CA ASP A 242 0.40 22.78 10.54
C ASP A 242 1.82 22.73 11.12
N PHE A 243 2.81 22.55 10.29
CA PHE A 243 4.19 22.40 10.74
C PHE A 243 5.22 22.79 9.68
N THR A 244 6.49 22.84 10.10
CA THR A 244 7.61 23.04 9.19
C THR A 244 8.35 21.71 9.01
N ILE A 245 8.46 21.24 7.78
CA ILE A 245 9.19 20.03 7.41
C ILE A 245 10.28 20.37 6.39
N ASN A 246 11.52 19.99 6.66
CA ASN A 246 12.67 20.33 5.81
C ASN A 246 12.73 21.83 5.48
N ASN A 247 12.46 22.70 6.46
CA ASN A 247 12.41 24.16 6.34
C ASN A 247 11.28 24.71 5.45
N THR A 248 10.32 23.89 5.04
CA THR A 248 9.15 24.30 4.26
C THR A 248 7.87 24.12 5.08
N LYS A 249 6.92 25.06 4.93
CA LYS A 249 5.60 24.92 5.54
C LYS A 249 4.86 23.75 4.90
N ALA A 250 4.17 22.97 5.71
CA ALA A 250 3.38 21.84 5.27
C ALA A 250 2.22 21.59 6.23
N GLN A 251 1.26 20.82 5.75
CA GLN A 251 0.20 20.23 6.56
C GLN A 251 0.28 18.72 6.45
N ALA A 252 0.00 18.01 7.55
CA ALA A 252 -0.01 16.55 7.52
C ALA A 252 -1.01 15.94 8.49
N TYR A 253 -1.42 14.71 8.17
CA TYR A 253 -2.21 13.87 9.06
C TYR A 253 -2.01 12.39 8.71
N ILE A 254 -2.37 11.53 9.67
CA ILE A 254 -2.36 10.07 9.51
C ILE A 254 -3.79 9.60 9.23
N SER A 255 -3.96 8.77 8.23
CA SER A 255 -5.20 8.05 7.94
C SER A 255 -5.08 6.55 8.29
N SER A 256 -6.18 5.83 8.36
CA SER A 256 -6.18 4.39 8.57
C SER A 256 -7.41 3.70 7.95
N SER A 257 -7.34 2.38 7.85
CA SER A 257 -8.40 1.49 7.37
C SER A 257 -8.45 0.23 8.24
N PRO A 258 -9.56 -0.55 8.22
CA PRO A 258 -10.87 -0.25 7.61
C PRO A 258 -11.73 0.66 8.50
N ASP A 259 -12.90 1.10 8.01
CA ASP A 259 -13.82 2.01 8.72
C ASP A 259 -14.13 1.59 10.16
N VAL A 260 -14.28 0.28 10.41
CA VAL A 260 -14.56 -0.27 11.73
C VAL A 260 -13.40 -0.11 12.73
N PHE A 261 -12.21 0.25 12.26
CA PHE A 261 -11.00 0.50 13.06
C PHE A 261 -10.68 2.00 13.18
N ILE A 262 -11.67 2.86 12.91
CA ILE A 262 -11.48 4.31 12.93
C ILE A 262 -12.01 4.91 14.21
N PRO A 263 -11.15 5.29 15.17
CA PRO A 263 -11.53 6.09 16.32
C PRO A 263 -12.02 7.50 15.89
N LYS A 264 -12.65 8.23 16.80
CA LYS A 264 -13.09 9.61 16.52
C LYS A 264 -11.92 10.46 15.97
N HIS A 265 -12.25 11.33 15.06
CA HIS A 265 -11.36 12.30 14.42
C HIS A 265 -10.29 11.68 13.49
N ARG A 266 -10.19 10.37 13.35
CA ARG A 266 -9.29 9.75 12.38
C ARG A 266 -9.90 9.78 10.98
N SER A 267 -9.17 10.29 9.99
CA SER A 267 -9.55 10.16 8.59
C SER A 267 -9.40 8.71 8.11
N ASN A 268 -10.36 8.26 7.31
CA ASN A 268 -10.24 7.01 6.58
C ASN A 268 -9.27 7.15 5.41
N ASP A 269 -8.57 6.07 5.03
CA ASP A 269 -7.66 6.07 3.88
C ASP A 269 -8.36 6.45 2.56
N LEU A 270 -9.61 6.01 2.36
CA LEU A 270 -10.38 6.40 1.18
C LEU A 270 -10.73 7.89 1.16
N GLU A 271 -11.03 8.48 2.32
CA GLU A 271 -11.25 9.92 2.43
C GLU A 271 -9.94 10.69 2.16
N ALA A 272 -8.83 10.20 2.68
CA ALA A 272 -7.51 10.77 2.44
C ALA A 272 -7.12 10.74 0.95
N ILE A 273 -7.27 9.59 0.30
CA ILE A 273 -7.04 9.43 -1.14
C ILE A 273 -7.99 10.33 -1.94
N SER A 274 -9.28 10.36 -1.57
CA SER A 274 -10.27 11.19 -2.24
C SER A 274 -9.91 12.67 -2.17
N TRP A 275 -9.50 13.13 -0.99
CA TRP A 275 -9.08 14.50 -0.78
C TRP A 275 -7.85 14.86 -1.65
N VAL A 276 -6.81 14.01 -1.66
CA VAL A 276 -5.60 14.26 -2.47
C VAL A 276 -5.92 14.27 -3.97
N ILE A 277 -6.82 13.40 -4.45
CA ILE A 277 -7.27 13.42 -5.85
C ILE A 277 -8.05 14.70 -6.16
N GLN A 278 -8.96 15.13 -5.28
CA GLN A 278 -9.82 16.31 -5.48
C GLN A 278 -9.04 17.61 -5.45
N GLU A 279 -8.01 17.72 -4.60
CA GLU A 279 -7.14 18.89 -4.50
C GLU A 279 -6.16 19.04 -5.68
N ALA A 280 -5.90 17.98 -6.44
CA ALA A 280 -5.00 18.01 -7.59
C ALA A 280 -5.52 18.93 -8.69
N ARG A 281 -4.66 19.82 -9.23
CA ARG A 281 -4.99 20.76 -10.30
C ARG A 281 -4.32 20.45 -11.63
N HIS A 282 -3.10 19.93 -11.59
CA HIS A 282 -2.28 19.73 -12.79
C HIS A 282 -2.01 18.27 -13.10
N PHE A 283 -1.66 17.48 -12.08
CA PHE A 283 -1.35 16.07 -12.28
C PHE A 283 -1.66 15.20 -11.07
N ILE A 284 -1.90 13.92 -11.34
CA ILE A 284 -2.04 12.83 -10.37
C ILE A 284 -1.17 11.67 -10.85
N TYR A 285 -0.10 11.35 -10.12
CA TYR A 285 0.79 10.25 -10.43
C TYR A 285 0.71 9.19 -9.33
N ILE A 286 0.43 7.95 -9.71
CA ILE A 286 0.13 6.85 -8.80
C ILE A 286 1.07 5.69 -9.09
N SER A 287 1.76 5.20 -8.06
CA SER A 287 2.59 3.99 -8.12
C SER A 287 2.06 2.97 -7.10
N ILE A 288 1.55 1.84 -7.59
CA ILE A 288 0.88 0.80 -6.80
C ILE A 288 1.21 -0.60 -7.34
N ILE A 289 0.96 -1.63 -6.54
CA ILE A 289 1.09 -3.01 -7.00
C ILE A 289 -0.09 -3.37 -7.89
N ASP A 290 -1.32 -3.25 -7.38
CA ASP A 290 -2.53 -3.65 -8.06
C ASP A 290 -3.58 -2.53 -8.10
N TYR A 291 -4.29 -2.45 -9.22
CA TYR A 291 -5.43 -1.57 -9.43
C TYR A 291 -6.63 -2.39 -9.91
N LEU A 292 -7.60 -2.59 -9.03
CA LEU A 292 -8.80 -3.36 -9.37
C LEU A 292 -10.03 -2.77 -8.68
N PRO A 293 -10.82 -1.92 -9.36
CA PRO A 293 -12.02 -1.30 -8.79
C PRO A 293 -13.21 -2.28 -8.73
N LEU A 294 -13.00 -3.39 -8.02
CA LEU A 294 -13.99 -4.44 -7.80
C LEU A 294 -14.07 -4.83 -6.33
N LEU A 295 -15.25 -5.20 -5.89
CA LEU A 295 -15.49 -5.96 -4.68
C LEU A 295 -15.66 -7.42 -5.05
N SER A 296 -14.80 -8.28 -4.51
CA SER A 296 -14.92 -9.73 -4.62
C SER A 296 -15.86 -10.21 -3.51
N SER A 297 -17.15 -10.18 -3.77
CA SER A 297 -18.15 -10.95 -3.04
C SER A 297 -18.58 -12.14 -3.92
N ASN A 298 -19.63 -12.87 -3.56
CA ASN A 298 -20.17 -13.96 -4.39
C ASN A 298 -20.49 -13.57 -5.84
N ALA A 299 -20.59 -12.26 -6.12
CA ALA A 299 -20.63 -11.69 -7.47
C ALA A 299 -19.70 -10.46 -7.50
N HIS A 300 -18.81 -10.39 -8.49
CA HIS A 300 -17.97 -9.21 -8.68
C HIS A 300 -18.84 -7.97 -8.85
N LYS A 301 -18.66 -6.98 -7.95
CA LYS A 301 -19.37 -5.72 -8.01
C LYS A 301 -18.38 -4.59 -8.30
N TYR A 302 -18.70 -3.76 -9.31
CA TYR A 302 -17.91 -2.56 -9.58
C TYR A 302 -17.90 -1.62 -8.36
N TRP A 303 -16.71 -1.14 -8.04
CA TRP A 303 -16.45 -0.25 -6.91
C TRP A 303 -15.82 1.06 -7.39
N SER A 304 -16.65 2.10 -7.43
CA SER A 304 -16.31 3.36 -8.10
C SER A 304 -15.56 4.37 -7.24
N ARG A 305 -15.31 4.09 -5.97
CA ARG A 305 -14.83 5.10 -4.99
C ARG A 305 -13.59 5.86 -5.46
N ILE A 306 -12.56 5.17 -5.89
CA ILE A 306 -11.33 5.79 -6.42
C ILE A 306 -11.43 5.96 -7.94
N ASP A 307 -11.89 4.94 -8.66
CA ASP A 307 -11.99 4.95 -10.12
C ASP A 307 -12.89 6.08 -10.63
N GLY A 308 -14.00 6.36 -9.93
CA GLY A 308 -14.89 7.48 -10.24
C GLY A 308 -14.22 8.84 -10.11
N LEU A 309 -13.42 9.05 -9.05
CA LEU A 309 -12.69 10.30 -8.84
C LEU A 309 -11.59 10.52 -9.90
N ILE A 310 -10.92 9.45 -10.33
CA ILE A 310 -9.95 9.52 -11.43
C ILE A 310 -10.64 9.91 -12.73
N ARG A 311 -11.81 9.32 -13.05
CA ARG A 311 -12.61 9.68 -14.23
C ARG A 311 -13.07 11.14 -14.18
N GLU A 312 -13.55 11.58 -13.02
CA GLU A 312 -13.92 12.98 -12.80
C GLU A 312 -12.74 13.92 -13.02
N ALA A 313 -11.57 13.63 -12.44
CA ALA A 313 -10.36 14.41 -12.61
C ALA A 313 -9.95 14.54 -14.10
N LEU A 314 -10.03 13.43 -14.84
CA LEU A 314 -9.72 13.40 -16.27
C LEU A 314 -10.72 14.22 -17.12
N ILE A 315 -12.03 13.99 -16.91
CA ILE A 315 -13.07 14.52 -17.78
C ILE A 315 -13.40 15.97 -17.44
N LEU A 316 -13.65 16.27 -16.16
CA LEU A 316 -14.15 17.58 -15.74
C LEU A 316 -13.03 18.57 -15.46
N ARG A 317 -11.98 18.13 -14.76
CA ARG A 317 -10.90 19.03 -14.33
C ARG A 317 -9.68 19.03 -15.26
N LYS A 318 -9.64 18.11 -16.24
CA LYS A 318 -8.53 17.98 -17.22
C LYS A 318 -7.16 17.75 -16.56
N VAL A 319 -7.15 17.11 -15.42
CA VAL A 319 -5.93 16.76 -14.68
C VAL A 319 -5.23 15.59 -15.38
N ARG A 320 -3.91 15.70 -15.57
CA ARG A 320 -3.10 14.62 -16.14
C ARG A 320 -2.97 13.47 -15.15
N VAL A 321 -3.29 12.25 -15.57
CA VAL A 321 -3.16 11.06 -14.72
C VAL A 321 -2.13 10.10 -15.29
N ARG A 322 -1.21 9.64 -14.45
CA ARG A 322 -0.25 8.56 -14.73
C ARG A 322 -0.38 7.44 -13.71
N LEU A 323 -0.58 6.23 -14.20
CA LEU A 323 -0.62 5.02 -13.37
C LEU A 323 0.59 4.14 -13.68
N LEU A 324 1.39 3.86 -12.65
CA LEU A 324 2.50 2.90 -12.68
C LEU A 324 2.12 1.70 -11.82
N ILE A 325 1.83 0.58 -12.47
CA ILE A 325 1.32 -0.64 -11.85
C ILE A 325 2.35 -1.74 -11.99
N SER A 326 2.48 -2.61 -10.99
CA SER A 326 3.37 -3.77 -11.09
C SER A 326 2.82 -4.81 -12.06
N CYS A 327 3.71 -5.38 -12.87
CA CYS A 327 3.39 -6.50 -13.74
C CYS A 327 4.07 -7.76 -13.20
N TRP A 328 3.33 -8.59 -12.49
CA TRP A 328 3.85 -9.79 -11.85
C TRP A 328 2.86 -10.95 -11.93
N GLU A 329 3.23 -12.11 -11.44
CA GLU A 329 2.44 -13.34 -11.62
C GLU A 329 1.01 -13.29 -11.06
N LYS A 330 0.77 -12.42 -10.04
CA LYS A 330 -0.55 -12.26 -9.41
C LYS A 330 -1.36 -11.07 -9.96
N THR A 331 -0.83 -10.34 -10.96
CA THR A 331 -1.59 -9.26 -11.59
C THR A 331 -2.87 -9.82 -12.22
N GLU A 332 -4.01 -9.33 -11.76
CA GLU A 332 -5.33 -9.74 -12.24
C GLU A 332 -5.57 -9.31 -13.70
N PRO A 333 -6.02 -10.19 -14.59
CA PRO A 333 -6.26 -9.83 -15.99
C PRO A 333 -7.27 -8.69 -16.17
N LEU A 334 -8.27 -8.58 -15.31
CA LEU A 334 -9.26 -7.50 -15.35
C LEU A 334 -8.67 -6.12 -15.11
N THR A 335 -7.52 -6.01 -14.43
CA THR A 335 -6.78 -4.76 -14.28
C THR A 335 -6.54 -4.08 -15.61
N PHE A 336 -6.15 -4.85 -16.65
CA PHE A 336 -5.90 -4.30 -17.99
C PHE A 336 -7.16 -3.70 -18.62
N ASN A 337 -8.33 -4.32 -18.41
CA ASN A 337 -9.60 -3.83 -18.93
C ASN A 337 -10.02 -2.50 -18.25
N PHE A 338 -9.85 -2.39 -16.94
CA PHE A 338 -10.15 -1.16 -16.22
C PHE A 338 -9.21 -0.02 -16.62
N ILE A 339 -7.92 -0.30 -16.73
CA ILE A 339 -6.93 0.68 -17.20
C ILE A 339 -7.21 1.11 -18.64
N TRP A 340 -7.59 0.17 -19.52
CA TRP A 340 -7.98 0.48 -20.88
C TRP A 340 -9.23 1.36 -20.92
N SER A 341 -10.23 1.08 -20.09
CA SER A 341 -11.43 1.91 -19.94
C SER A 341 -11.11 3.34 -19.52
N LEU A 342 -10.18 3.54 -18.56
CA LEU A 342 -9.71 4.88 -18.18
C LEU A 342 -9.02 5.59 -19.34
N ARG A 343 -8.14 4.89 -20.06
CA ARG A 343 -7.40 5.44 -21.18
C ARG A 343 -8.31 5.84 -22.35
N SER A 344 -9.37 5.05 -22.59
CA SER A 344 -10.34 5.31 -23.66
C SER A 344 -11.04 6.67 -23.51
N LEU A 345 -11.18 7.17 -22.28
CA LEU A 345 -11.80 8.50 -22.03
C LEU A 345 -11.03 9.65 -22.70
N CYS A 346 -9.74 9.47 -22.93
CA CYS A 346 -8.87 10.51 -23.48
C CYS A 346 -8.52 10.31 -24.97
N MET A 347 -9.08 9.30 -25.64
CA MET A 347 -8.67 9.00 -27.02
C MET A 347 -9.13 10.07 -28.03
N GLU A 348 -10.28 10.69 -27.78
CA GLU A 348 -10.88 11.69 -28.69
C GLU A 348 -11.02 13.08 -28.06
N GLN A 349 -10.71 13.24 -26.78
CA GLN A 349 -10.85 14.50 -26.07
C GLN A 349 -9.57 15.31 -26.07
N ALA A 350 -9.62 16.52 -26.61
CA ALA A 350 -8.55 17.49 -26.47
C ALA A 350 -8.33 17.83 -24.98
N ASN A 351 -7.07 17.97 -24.57
CA ASN A 351 -6.64 18.31 -23.21
C ASN A 351 -6.95 17.25 -22.12
N CYS A 352 -7.25 16.01 -22.50
CA CYS A 352 -7.33 14.87 -21.59
C CYS A 352 -6.04 14.06 -21.71
N SER A 353 -5.42 13.70 -20.57
CA SER A 353 -4.17 12.93 -20.56
C SER A 353 -4.21 11.81 -19.54
N MET A 354 -4.38 10.59 -20.04
CA MET A 354 -4.33 9.36 -19.24
C MET A 354 -3.26 8.43 -19.80
N GLU A 355 -2.23 8.18 -19.01
CA GLU A 355 -1.15 7.27 -19.34
C GLU A 355 -1.03 6.17 -18.30
N ALA A 356 -0.82 4.94 -18.74
CA ALA A 356 -0.54 3.82 -17.85
C ALA A 356 0.65 3.02 -18.34
N LYS A 357 1.53 2.69 -17.40
CA LYS A 357 2.66 1.80 -17.63
C LYS A 357 2.69 0.69 -16.59
N PHE A 358 3.24 -0.43 -16.99
CA PHE A 358 3.45 -1.59 -16.15
C PHE A 358 4.95 -1.75 -15.87
N PHE A 359 5.28 -1.84 -14.58
CA PHE A 359 6.66 -2.07 -14.15
C PHE A 359 6.93 -3.58 -14.15
N ASN A 360 7.87 -4.01 -14.99
CA ASN A 360 8.19 -5.42 -15.17
C ASN A 360 9.40 -5.78 -14.30
N PRO A 361 9.28 -6.77 -13.41
CA PRO A 361 10.41 -7.28 -12.68
C PRO A 361 11.38 -7.99 -13.62
N ARG A 362 12.62 -8.14 -13.18
CA ARG A 362 13.63 -8.94 -13.89
C ARG A 362 13.54 -10.39 -13.42
N VAL A 363 13.57 -11.31 -14.37
CA VAL A 363 13.68 -12.75 -14.08
C VAL A 363 15.17 -13.09 -13.96
N GLN A 364 15.55 -13.68 -12.84
CA GLN A 364 16.90 -14.20 -12.62
C GLN A 364 17.10 -15.56 -13.30
N ARG A 365 18.34 -16.04 -13.33
CA ARG A 365 18.68 -17.35 -13.95
C ARG A 365 18.01 -18.53 -13.24
N ASP A 366 17.75 -18.40 -11.95
CA ASP A 366 17.05 -19.39 -11.11
C ASP A 366 15.52 -19.31 -11.22
N GLY A 367 15.00 -18.37 -12.04
CA GLY A 367 13.57 -18.11 -12.19
C GLY A 367 12.96 -17.19 -11.14
N SER A 368 13.73 -16.73 -10.15
CA SER A 368 13.24 -15.77 -9.15
C SER A 368 13.00 -14.39 -9.78
N LEU A 369 12.03 -13.65 -9.22
CA LEU A 369 11.70 -12.30 -9.67
C LEU A 369 12.44 -11.28 -8.82
N GLN A 370 13.15 -10.37 -9.49
CA GLN A 370 13.78 -9.22 -8.86
C GLN A 370 13.16 -7.91 -9.33
N GLY A 371 12.94 -6.99 -8.38
CA GLY A 371 12.42 -5.67 -8.65
C GLY A 371 10.92 -5.61 -8.90
N ILE A 372 10.14 -6.52 -8.30
CA ILE A 372 8.70 -6.29 -8.20
C ILE A 372 8.50 -4.93 -7.53
N ASN A 373 7.79 -4.03 -8.18
CA ASN A 373 7.51 -2.70 -7.63
C ASN A 373 6.42 -2.81 -6.56
N HIS A 374 6.79 -2.65 -5.31
CA HIS A 374 5.91 -2.69 -4.13
C HIS A 374 5.50 -1.31 -3.64
N ASN A 375 5.80 -0.26 -4.39
CA ASN A 375 5.40 1.10 -4.03
C ASN A 375 3.88 1.22 -3.90
N ARG A 376 3.42 2.00 -2.92
CA ARG A 376 2.02 2.34 -2.68
C ARG A 376 1.90 3.81 -2.33
N PHE A 377 2.02 4.66 -3.32
CA PHE A 377 1.90 6.10 -3.13
C PHE A 377 1.21 6.81 -4.30
N MET A 378 0.72 7.97 -4.01
CA MET A 378 0.24 8.94 -4.98
C MET A 378 0.91 10.29 -4.71
N VAL A 379 1.28 11.00 -5.77
CA VAL A 379 1.79 12.36 -5.72
C VAL A 379 1.03 13.23 -6.71
N THR A 380 0.65 14.41 -6.27
CA THR A 380 0.00 15.46 -7.06
C THR A 380 0.84 16.73 -7.03
N ASP A 381 0.37 17.78 -7.69
CA ASP A 381 0.99 19.11 -7.61
C ASP A 381 0.85 19.78 -6.23
N ARG A 382 0.04 19.20 -5.32
CA ARG A 382 -0.28 19.80 -4.02
C ARG A 382 0.03 18.92 -2.82
N ALA A 383 -0.09 17.62 -2.98
CA ALA A 383 -0.01 16.70 -1.84
C ALA A 383 0.53 15.34 -2.25
N ILE A 384 0.97 14.59 -1.25
CA ILE A 384 1.27 13.17 -1.36
C ILE A 384 0.32 12.36 -0.47
N TYR A 385 0.03 11.15 -0.91
CA TYR A 385 -0.50 10.07 -0.09
C TYR A 385 0.47 8.89 -0.16
N LEU A 386 0.87 8.37 0.98
CA LEU A 386 1.73 7.21 1.09
C LEU A 386 1.06 6.22 2.05
N GLY A 387 0.76 5.01 1.58
CA GLY A 387 -0.03 4.05 2.34
C GLY A 387 0.46 2.62 2.21
N ASN A 388 -0.34 1.68 2.72
CA ASN A 388 -0.02 0.25 2.76
C ASN A 388 -0.95 -0.60 1.91
N LEU A 389 -2.10 -0.05 1.45
CA LEU A 389 -3.11 -0.80 0.71
C LEU A 389 -2.95 -0.61 -0.79
N ASP A 390 -3.24 -1.65 -1.56
CA ASP A 390 -3.41 -1.55 -3.01
C ASP A 390 -4.80 -1.03 -3.36
N TRP A 391 -4.94 -0.51 -4.57
CA TRP A 391 -6.19 0.13 -4.97
C TRP A 391 -7.19 -0.91 -5.50
N VAL A 392 -7.51 -1.83 -4.62
CA VAL A 392 -8.48 -2.91 -4.79
C VAL A 392 -9.61 -2.71 -3.76
N GLY A 393 -10.86 -2.80 -4.19
CA GLY A 393 -12.00 -2.43 -3.34
C GLY A 393 -12.05 -3.17 -2.00
N ASN A 394 -11.76 -4.46 -1.99
CA ASN A 394 -11.78 -5.28 -0.77
C ASN A 394 -10.70 -4.88 0.25
N GLU A 395 -9.57 -4.34 -0.20
CA GLU A 395 -8.49 -3.98 0.70
C GLU A 395 -8.91 -2.90 1.68
N PHE A 396 -9.58 -1.85 1.20
CA PHE A 396 -10.04 -0.76 2.04
C PHE A 396 -11.18 -1.14 3.00
N LEU A 397 -11.95 -2.17 2.67
CA LEU A 397 -13.08 -2.59 3.49
C LEU A 397 -12.71 -3.57 4.59
N PHE A 398 -11.68 -4.39 4.36
CA PHE A 398 -11.39 -5.53 5.24
C PHE A 398 -9.98 -5.50 5.84
N ASN A 399 -9.00 -4.89 5.16
CA ASN A 399 -7.61 -4.92 5.60
C ASN A 399 -7.27 -3.71 6.45
N ALA A 400 -6.44 -3.95 7.47
CA ALA A 400 -5.88 -2.87 8.28
C ALA A 400 -4.69 -2.23 7.55
N GLY A 401 -4.82 -0.95 7.24
CA GLY A 401 -3.83 -0.09 6.63
C GLY A 401 -3.60 1.18 7.43
N ALA A 402 -2.50 1.86 7.17
CA ALA A 402 -2.22 3.20 7.65
C ALA A 402 -1.65 4.03 6.49
N GLY A 403 -2.04 5.30 6.42
CA GLY A 403 -1.59 6.24 5.39
C GLY A 403 -1.08 7.54 6.01
N LEU A 404 -0.16 8.18 5.30
CA LEU A 404 0.34 9.51 5.61
C LEU A 404 0.00 10.44 4.46
N VAL A 405 -0.64 11.55 4.77
CA VAL A 405 -0.84 12.67 3.86
C VAL A 405 0.07 13.81 4.26
N ILE A 406 0.80 14.36 3.29
CA ILE A 406 1.53 15.63 3.45
C ILE A 406 1.12 16.54 2.31
N SER A 407 0.64 17.73 2.62
CA SER A 407 0.34 18.77 1.63
C SER A 407 1.23 19.99 1.84
N GLN A 408 1.58 20.64 0.75
CA GLN A 408 2.44 21.82 0.76
C GLN A 408 1.75 22.94 -0.01
N PRO A 409 1.74 24.19 0.53
CA PRO A 409 1.10 25.32 -0.15
C PRO A 409 1.78 25.63 -1.47
N GLU A 410 1.04 26.22 -2.40
CA GLU A 410 1.58 26.78 -3.65
C GLU A 410 2.49 27.97 -3.36
N GLY A 411 3.49 28.18 -4.22
CA GLY A 411 4.34 29.39 -4.16
C GLY A 411 5.62 29.27 -3.35
N ILE A 412 6.05 28.04 -3.02
CA ILE A 412 7.37 27.81 -2.39
C ILE A 412 8.46 28.09 -3.43
N GLU A 413 9.36 29.03 -3.12
CA GLU A 413 10.44 29.44 -4.04
C GLU A 413 11.42 28.30 -4.34
N ASP A 414 11.73 27.46 -3.35
CA ASP A 414 12.59 26.29 -3.50
C ASP A 414 11.77 24.98 -3.56
N ARG A 415 11.11 24.75 -4.68
CA ARG A 415 10.30 23.54 -4.91
C ARG A 415 11.11 22.24 -4.85
N ASN A 416 12.38 22.27 -5.24
CA ASN A 416 13.22 21.07 -5.32
C ASN A 416 13.51 20.46 -3.93
N SER A 417 13.33 21.19 -2.84
CA SER A 417 13.54 20.72 -1.48
C SER A 417 12.30 20.06 -0.85
N THR A 418 11.12 20.20 -1.47
CA THR A 418 9.88 19.70 -0.89
C THR A 418 9.74 18.18 -0.99
N VAL A 419 9.04 17.56 -0.02
CA VAL A 419 8.75 16.12 -0.05
C VAL A 419 7.90 15.74 -1.28
N VAL A 420 7.02 16.63 -1.71
CA VAL A 420 6.18 16.45 -2.90
C VAL A 420 7.05 16.32 -4.16
N GLU A 421 8.00 17.24 -4.37
CA GLU A 421 8.88 17.19 -5.54
C GLU A 421 9.88 16.03 -5.49
N GLN A 422 10.38 15.66 -4.32
CA GLN A 422 11.24 14.48 -4.16
C GLN A 422 10.47 13.20 -4.56
N LEU A 423 9.21 13.04 -4.11
CA LEU A 423 8.40 11.88 -4.45
C LEU A 423 8.01 11.87 -5.94
N ARG A 424 7.73 13.05 -6.50
CA ARG A 424 7.51 13.20 -7.94
C ARG A 424 8.75 12.79 -8.75
N ALA A 425 9.93 13.24 -8.35
CA ALA A 425 11.19 12.86 -9.00
C ALA A 425 11.41 11.33 -8.96
N ALA A 426 11.12 10.68 -7.82
CA ALA A 426 11.16 9.23 -7.71
C ALA A 426 10.18 8.55 -8.68
N PHE A 427 8.94 9.06 -8.77
CA PHE A 427 7.96 8.56 -9.72
C PHE A 427 8.44 8.71 -11.18
N ASP A 428 8.90 9.89 -11.57
CA ASP A 428 9.34 10.17 -12.95
C ASP A 428 10.57 9.32 -13.32
N ARG A 429 11.53 9.14 -12.40
CA ARG A 429 12.66 8.22 -12.59
C ARG A 429 12.18 6.80 -12.91
N ASP A 430 11.25 6.27 -12.11
CA ASP A 430 10.68 4.93 -12.29
C ASP A 430 9.86 4.85 -13.59
N TRP A 431 9.08 5.89 -13.89
CA TRP A 431 8.24 6.00 -15.07
C TRP A 431 9.03 5.97 -16.37
N PHE A 432 10.19 6.61 -16.41
CA PHE A 432 11.05 6.67 -17.59
C PHE A 432 12.08 5.55 -17.63
N SER A 433 12.09 4.66 -16.65
CA SER A 433 13.02 3.54 -16.62
C SER A 433 12.76 2.53 -17.76
N ARG A 434 13.80 1.79 -18.13
CA ARG A 434 13.70 0.67 -19.11
C ARG A 434 12.82 -0.48 -18.63
N HIS A 435 12.46 -0.51 -17.36
CA HIS A 435 11.64 -1.55 -16.74
C HIS A 435 10.14 -1.31 -16.93
N THR A 436 9.74 -0.16 -17.46
CA THR A 436 8.33 0.19 -17.68
C THR A 436 7.90 -0.05 -19.12
N ARG A 437 6.70 -0.56 -19.31
CA ARG A 437 6.07 -0.76 -20.62
C ARG A 437 4.68 -0.17 -20.63
N SER A 438 4.38 0.62 -21.68
CA SER A 438 3.04 1.18 -21.89
C SER A 438 2.04 0.10 -22.30
N LEU A 439 0.80 0.26 -21.88
CA LEU A 439 -0.31 -0.55 -22.35
C LEU A 439 -0.56 -0.27 -23.85
N GLN A 440 -0.52 -1.29 -24.69
CA GLN A 440 -0.78 -1.19 -26.13
C GLN A 440 -2.18 -1.74 -26.46
N ALA A 441 -2.87 -1.10 -27.42
CA ALA A 441 -4.25 -1.42 -27.78
C ALA A 441 -4.49 -2.90 -28.14
N ASN A 442 -3.53 -3.55 -28.80
CA ASN A 442 -3.67 -4.89 -29.33
C ASN A 442 -2.84 -5.93 -28.60
N LYS A 443 -2.27 -5.58 -27.44
CA LYS A 443 -1.37 -6.48 -26.72
C LYS A 443 -1.55 -6.33 -25.23
N ILE A 444 -2.26 -7.26 -24.62
CA ILE A 444 -2.31 -7.39 -23.17
C ILE A 444 -0.91 -7.79 -22.69
N PRO A 445 -0.28 -7.04 -21.76
CA PRO A 445 0.99 -7.44 -21.20
C PRO A 445 0.84 -8.82 -20.54
N ILE A 446 1.66 -9.77 -20.92
CA ILE A 446 1.76 -11.04 -20.21
C ILE A 446 2.68 -10.76 -19.03
N CYS A 447 2.11 -10.57 -17.87
CA CYS A 447 2.86 -10.53 -16.63
C CYS A 447 3.31 -11.94 -16.31
N ILE A 448 4.59 -12.11 -16.03
CA ILE A 448 5.31 -13.38 -16.00
C ILE A 448 4.58 -14.39 -15.11
N LYS A 449 4.02 -15.43 -15.74
CA LYS A 449 3.66 -16.65 -15.03
C LYS A 449 4.95 -17.46 -14.89
N HIS A 450 5.31 -17.86 -13.70
CA HIS A 450 6.28 -18.92 -13.50
C HIS A 450 5.75 -20.16 -14.23
N GLN A 451 6.25 -20.40 -15.43
CA GLN A 451 6.12 -21.73 -16.03
C GLN A 451 6.99 -22.66 -15.20
N ASN A 452 6.37 -23.44 -14.34
CA ASN A 452 6.92 -24.70 -13.83
C ASN A 452 7.02 -25.70 -15.00
N ASN A 453 7.70 -25.32 -16.07
CA ASN A 453 8.19 -26.23 -17.08
C ASN A 453 9.58 -26.69 -16.63
N ARG A 454 9.66 -27.47 -15.55
CA ARG A 454 10.69 -28.49 -15.49
C ARG A 454 10.32 -29.50 -16.57
N PRO A 455 11.18 -29.74 -17.59
CA PRO A 455 11.02 -30.91 -18.44
C PRO A 455 11.05 -32.09 -17.47
N VAL A 456 9.97 -32.86 -17.43
CA VAL A 456 10.01 -34.21 -16.86
C VAL A 456 11.10 -34.92 -17.63
N PRO A 457 12.15 -35.47 -16.98
CA PRO A 457 13.14 -36.25 -17.70
C PRO A 457 12.39 -37.33 -18.45
N GLY A 458 12.40 -37.25 -19.78
CA GLY A 458 11.75 -38.23 -20.63
C GLY A 458 12.31 -39.60 -20.29
N LYS A 459 11.44 -40.52 -19.90
CA LYS A 459 11.74 -41.92 -19.99
C LYS A 459 12.10 -42.15 -21.45
N ALA A 460 13.38 -42.37 -21.74
CA ALA A 460 13.83 -42.88 -23.00
C ALA A 460 13.11 -44.22 -23.24
N SER A 461 12.21 -44.21 -24.18
CA SER A 461 11.64 -45.43 -24.72
C SER A 461 12.73 -46.13 -25.56
N HIS A 462 13.45 -47.05 -24.94
CA HIS A 462 14.20 -48.06 -25.67
C HIS A 462 13.19 -48.99 -26.32
N ILE A 463 13.05 -48.88 -27.63
CA ILE A 463 12.51 -49.93 -28.46
C ILE A 463 13.67 -50.91 -28.67
N ASP A 464 13.60 -52.07 -28.02
CA ASP A 464 14.46 -53.20 -28.34
C ASP A 464 13.59 -54.36 -28.78
N ASN A 465 13.73 -54.71 -30.06
CA ASN A 465 13.19 -55.90 -30.68
C ASN A 465 14.12 -57.06 -30.39
N GLY A 466 13.65 -58.09 -29.70
CA GLY A 466 14.36 -59.35 -29.58
C GLY A 466 13.54 -60.39 -28.82
N PRO A 467 13.56 -61.69 -29.22
CA PRO A 467 12.48 -62.62 -28.99
C PRO A 467 12.54 -63.40 -27.71
N MET A 468 11.35 -63.85 -27.25
CA MET A 468 11.14 -64.78 -26.17
C MET A 468 12.02 -66.02 -26.15
N PRO A 469 12.29 -66.60 -24.97
CA PRO A 469 11.89 -67.98 -24.75
C PRO A 469 11.17 -68.27 -23.41
N ILE A 470 10.37 -69.29 -23.51
CA ILE A 470 9.52 -70.04 -22.61
C ILE A 470 10.34 -70.76 -21.55
N ARG A 471 9.88 -70.76 -20.22
CA ARG A 471 9.62 -72.00 -19.46
C ARG A 471 9.53 -71.77 -17.91
N THR A 472 8.40 -72.20 -17.37
CA THR A 472 8.19 -73.18 -16.25
C THR A 472 8.84 -72.84 -14.92
N GLY A 473 8.15 -72.76 -13.83
CA GLY A 473 7.18 -73.54 -13.15
C GLY A 473 7.42 -73.52 -11.66
N GLN A 474 6.39 -73.76 -10.91
CA GLN A 474 6.31 -74.26 -9.54
C GLN A 474 6.34 -73.30 -8.35
N HIS A 475 5.18 -73.22 -7.69
CA HIS A 475 4.80 -73.64 -6.32
C HIS A 475 5.58 -72.99 -5.17
N ASP A 476 4.99 -72.44 -4.12
CA ASP A 476 3.98 -72.93 -3.20
C ASP A 476 3.50 -71.84 -2.20
N THR A 477 2.25 -72.00 -1.86
CA THR A 477 1.56 -71.93 -0.55
C THR A 477 1.33 -70.60 0.16
N ALA A 478 0.03 -70.31 0.26
CA ALA A 478 -0.69 -69.47 1.22
C ALA A 478 -0.64 -70.11 2.66
N PRO A 479 -1.18 -69.54 3.73
CA PRO A 479 -2.57 -69.11 3.81
C PRO A 479 -2.89 -67.86 4.71
N ALA A 480 -4.11 -67.40 4.53
CA ALA A 480 -4.88 -66.56 5.44
C ALA A 480 -5.35 -67.34 6.68
N PRO A 481 -5.93 -66.80 7.78
CA PRO A 481 -7.35 -66.44 7.71
C PRO A 481 -7.88 -65.29 8.59
N MET A 482 -9.00 -64.69 8.19
CA MET A 482 -10.32 -64.56 8.84
C MET A 482 -10.36 -63.86 10.23
N ARG A 483 -11.33 -63.06 10.63
CA ARG A 483 -12.78 -63.03 10.44
C ARG A 483 -13.42 -61.80 11.13
N ASN A 484 -14.45 -61.28 10.54
CA ASN A 484 -15.85 -60.98 10.93
C ASN A 484 -16.07 -59.71 11.77
N SER A 485 -17.12 -59.01 11.63
CA SER A 485 -18.43 -58.98 10.96
C SER A 485 -19.26 -57.86 11.58
N HIS A 486 -20.08 -57.26 10.95
CA HIS A 486 -21.52 -57.12 10.78
C HIS A 486 -21.89 -55.70 10.41
N LYS A 487 -22.57 -55.51 9.26
CA LYS A 487 -24.03 -55.32 9.06
C LYS A 487 -24.54 -53.97 9.55
N ASP A 488 -25.39 -53.24 8.93
CA ASP A 488 -26.27 -53.30 7.75
C ASP A 488 -26.95 -51.94 7.58
N ASP A 489 -27.49 -51.76 6.37
CA ASP A 489 -28.66 -50.99 5.95
C ASP A 489 -28.39 -49.53 5.62
N GLY A 490 -28.71 -48.96 4.47
CA GLY A 490 -29.58 -49.37 3.39
C GLY A 490 -30.27 -48.10 2.85
N HIS A 491 -30.38 -48.00 1.51
CA HIS A 491 -31.32 -47.14 0.74
C HIS A 491 -31.00 -45.63 0.66
N THR A 492 -31.13 -44.92 -0.43
CA THR A 492 -31.78 -45.14 -1.71
C THR A 492 -31.30 -44.04 -2.68
N LEU A 493 -31.01 -44.40 -3.89
CA LEU A 493 -30.86 -43.54 -5.07
C LEU A 493 -32.22 -42.95 -5.44
N VAL A 494 -32.31 -41.64 -5.64
CA VAL A 494 -33.35 -41.05 -6.47
C VAL A 494 -32.74 -40.15 -7.51
N LYS A 495 -32.79 -40.67 -8.76
CA LYS A 495 -32.74 -39.88 -10.00
C LYS A 495 -34.02 -39.12 -10.15
N THR A 496 -33.96 -37.82 -10.42
CA THR A 496 -35.07 -37.14 -11.07
C THR A 496 -34.61 -36.34 -12.28
N ARG A 497 -35.32 -36.59 -13.32
CA ARG A 497 -35.23 -36.11 -14.69
C ARG A 497 -35.52 -34.62 -14.81
N TYR A 498 -34.87 -34.00 -15.77
CA TYR A 498 -35.29 -32.77 -16.45
C TYR A 498 -36.72 -32.87 -17.00
N HIS A 499 -37.48 -31.80 -16.78
CA HIS A 499 -38.62 -31.42 -17.63
C HIS A 499 -38.50 -29.97 -18.04
N ASP A 500 -38.56 -29.81 -19.36
CA ASP A 500 -38.61 -28.61 -20.17
C ASP A 500 -40.04 -28.11 -20.20
N GLU A 501 -40.35 -26.85 -19.89
CA GLU A 501 -41.56 -26.21 -20.31
C GLU A 501 -41.36 -24.69 -20.52
N ARG A 502 -41.74 -24.28 -21.73
CA ARG A 502 -41.78 -22.93 -22.26
C ARG A 502 -43.13 -22.24 -21.92
N PRO A 503 -43.33 -20.96 -22.26
CA PRO A 503 -43.84 -19.92 -21.39
C PRO A 503 -45.31 -19.54 -21.68
N THR A 504 -45.98 -18.96 -20.73
CA THR A 504 -47.23 -18.22 -20.92
C THR A 504 -47.09 -16.77 -20.50
N LYS A 505 -47.59 -15.91 -21.37
CA LYS A 505 -47.80 -14.46 -21.21
C LYS A 505 -48.80 -14.16 -20.08
N ILE A 506 -48.59 -13.08 -19.35
CA ILE A 506 -49.69 -12.22 -18.85
C ILE A 506 -49.14 -10.80 -18.58
N ASP A 507 -50.03 -9.86 -18.85
CA ASP A 507 -50.04 -8.44 -19.07
C ASP A 507 -49.52 -7.49 -17.99
N HIS A 508 -49.27 -6.30 -18.50
CA HIS A 508 -49.01 -4.98 -17.93
C HIS A 508 -49.79 -4.56 -16.68
N GLN A 509 -49.12 -3.94 -15.73
CA GLN A 509 -49.38 -2.55 -15.29
C GLN A 509 -48.29 -2.07 -14.28
N GLY A 510 -47.54 -1.07 -14.66
CA GLY A 510 -47.31 0.25 -14.07
C GLY A 510 -46.47 0.34 -12.80
N PHE A 511 -45.28 0.88 -12.85
CA PHE A 511 -44.86 2.17 -12.33
C PHE A 511 -43.36 2.38 -12.53
N ALA A 512 -43.03 3.59 -12.91
CA ALA A 512 -41.75 4.12 -13.29
C ALA A 512 -40.69 4.08 -12.18
N ASN A 513 -39.44 3.80 -12.54
CA ASN A 513 -38.29 4.69 -12.33
C ASN A 513 -37.00 4.07 -12.93
N GLY A 514 -36.38 4.87 -13.74
CA GLY A 514 -35.32 4.75 -14.64
C GLY A 514 -34.09 3.92 -14.22
N VAL A 515 -33.74 2.99 -15.07
CA VAL A 515 -32.38 2.58 -15.35
C VAL A 515 -32.29 2.37 -16.85
N VAL A 516 -31.44 3.15 -17.47
CA VAL A 516 -31.13 3.10 -18.91
C VAL A 516 -30.21 1.91 -19.15
N PRO A 517 -30.55 0.96 -20.03
CA PRO A 517 -29.57 0.04 -20.58
C PRO A 517 -28.96 0.68 -21.83
N ILE A 518 -27.67 0.94 -21.80
CA ILE A 518 -26.88 1.25 -22.98
C ILE A 518 -26.29 -0.05 -23.51
N ILE A 519 -26.40 -0.19 -24.83
CA ILE A 519 -25.78 -1.12 -25.78
C ILE A 519 -26.73 -2.20 -26.29
N ASP A 520 -27.35 -1.88 -27.42
CA ASP A 520 -27.30 -2.60 -28.68
C ASP A 520 -28.10 -1.83 -29.72
N SER A 521 -27.41 -1.11 -30.59
CA SER A 521 -27.81 -0.78 -31.94
C SER A 521 -26.87 0.25 -32.56
N TYR A 522 -25.86 -0.18 -33.23
CA TYR A 522 -25.28 0.51 -34.39
C TYR A 522 -24.61 -0.53 -35.28
N ARG A 523 -25.41 -1.13 -36.12
CA ARG A 523 -24.98 -1.71 -37.38
C ARG A 523 -25.98 -1.28 -38.45
N GLU A 524 -25.42 -0.71 -39.53
CA GLU A 524 -25.97 -0.36 -40.82
C GLU A 524 -26.48 1.09 -41.02
N ARG A 525 -25.68 1.79 -41.78
CA ARG A 525 -25.87 2.55 -43.02
C ARG A 525 -25.11 3.89 -43.02
N GLY A 526 -24.31 4.06 -44.09
CA GLY A 526 -23.88 5.37 -44.54
C GLY A 526 -22.47 5.41 -45.11
N GLN A 527 -22.28 4.85 -46.32
CA GLN A 527 -21.18 5.29 -47.19
C GLN A 527 -21.39 6.75 -47.53
N VAL A 528 -20.42 7.60 -47.19
CA VAL A 528 -20.32 8.95 -47.74
C VAL A 528 -18.94 9.08 -48.41
N LYS A 529 -19.00 9.44 -49.69
CA LYS A 529 -17.91 9.69 -50.61
C LYS A 529 -17.00 10.82 -50.09
N ILE A 530 -15.70 10.52 -50.15
CA ILE A 530 -14.64 11.55 -50.09
C ILE A 530 -14.55 12.20 -51.47
N SER A 531 -14.79 13.50 -51.55
CA SER A 531 -14.41 14.34 -52.69
C SER A 531 -13.23 15.21 -52.28
N ASN A 532 -12.19 15.13 -53.08
CA ASN A 532 -10.96 15.91 -53.05
C ASN A 532 -11.27 17.42 -53.01
N LEU A 533 -10.54 18.15 -52.19
CA LEU A 533 -10.33 19.59 -52.41
C LEU A 533 -8.84 19.92 -52.28
N ASP A 534 -8.43 20.63 -53.28
CA ASP A 534 -7.14 21.04 -53.78
C ASP A 534 -6.27 21.80 -52.78
N THR A 535 -4.99 21.44 -52.81
CA THR A 535 -3.86 22.23 -52.32
C THR A 535 -3.46 23.22 -53.42
N SER A 536 -3.68 24.53 -53.20
CA SER A 536 -2.78 25.55 -53.76
C SER A 536 -3.16 26.95 -53.26
N GLN A 537 -2.13 27.73 -53.01
CA GLN A 537 -2.04 29.18 -52.77
C GLN A 537 -2.13 29.65 -51.31
N LEU A 538 -0.95 29.93 -50.77
CA LEU A 538 -0.48 31.31 -50.50
C LEU A 538 0.95 31.27 -49.93
N GLN A 539 1.90 31.43 -50.85
CA GLN A 539 3.21 32.02 -50.53
C GLN A 539 3.04 33.54 -50.55
N ASN A 540 3.51 34.27 -49.59
CA ASN A 540 4.53 35.30 -49.74
C ASN A 540 4.59 36.30 -48.57
N LYS A 541 5.85 36.60 -48.25
CA LYS A 541 6.41 37.86 -47.78
C LYS A 541 6.54 38.11 -46.27
N GLY A 542 7.83 38.19 -45.91
CA GLY A 542 8.36 39.10 -44.94
C GLY A 542 9.69 38.65 -44.33
N SER A 543 10.77 38.85 -45.10
CA SER A 543 12.16 38.80 -44.60
C SER A 543 12.43 39.98 -43.65
N TYR A 544 13.12 39.73 -42.52
CA TYR A 544 14.04 40.71 -41.96
C TYR A 544 15.28 40.02 -41.37
N GLN A 545 16.39 40.65 -41.66
CA GLN A 545 17.78 40.23 -41.57
C GLN A 545 18.33 40.02 -40.17
N ASP A 546 19.34 39.16 -40.16
CA ASP A 546 20.40 39.01 -39.17
C ASP A 546 21.17 40.30 -38.89
N ASN A 547 21.63 40.46 -37.63
CA ASN A 547 23.02 40.84 -37.36
C ASN A 547 23.41 40.58 -35.91
N PRO A 548 24.66 40.14 -35.67
CA PRO A 548 25.18 39.73 -34.38
C PRO A 548 25.87 40.86 -33.64
N MET A 549 25.91 40.82 -32.31
CA MET A 549 26.85 41.62 -31.51
C MET A 549 27.55 40.76 -30.46
N ASP A 550 28.87 40.85 -30.57
CA ASP A 550 29.91 40.29 -29.70
C ASP A 550 29.96 40.95 -28.30
N PRO A 551 30.68 40.33 -27.35
CA PRO A 551 30.70 40.68 -25.93
C PRO A 551 31.76 41.75 -25.58
N PRO A 552 31.66 42.42 -24.44
CA PRO A 552 32.79 43.21 -23.93
C PRO A 552 33.53 42.51 -22.80
N SER A 553 34.82 42.66 -22.97
CA SER A 553 36.00 42.31 -22.25
C SER A 553 36.10 42.70 -20.77
N GLN A 554 36.97 41.95 -20.13
CA GLN A 554 37.63 42.10 -18.83
C GLN A 554 38.21 43.48 -18.54
N SER A 555 38.17 43.86 -17.27
CA SER A 555 39.30 44.64 -16.68
C SER A 555 39.48 44.27 -15.22
N ALA A 556 40.73 44.05 -14.90
CA ALA A 556 41.36 43.61 -13.68
C ALA A 556 41.63 44.76 -12.69
N GLU A 557 42.22 44.37 -11.58
CA GLU A 557 42.91 45.15 -10.53
C GLU A 557 42.09 45.46 -9.28
N SER A 558 42.56 45.33 -8.02
CA SER A 558 43.82 44.85 -7.44
C SER A 558 43.66 44.88 -5.90
N SER A 559 44.29 43.92 -5.23
CA SER A 559 45.04 44.03 -3.99
C SER A 559 44.38 44.56 -2.68
N GLY A 560 44.57 43.79 -1.62
CA GLY A 560 44.50 44.24 -0.23
C GLY A 560 44.48 43.12 0.81
N SER A 561 45.67 42.58 1.11
CA SER A 561 45.99 41.69 2.21
C SER A 561 45.80 42.30 3.60
N ARG A 562 45.40 41.48 4.61
CA ARG A 562 45.90 41.39 6.01
C ARG A 562 45.07 40.39 6.77
N GLU A 563 45.61 39.29 7.09
CA GLU A 563 46.26 38.75 8.30
C GLU A 563 45.51 38.92 9.63
N MET A 564 45.40 37.74 10.26
CA MET A 564 45.43 37.39 11.67
C MET A 564 44.23 37.72 12.58
N SER A 565 43.65 36.77 13.30
CA SER A 565 44.19 36.15 14.52
C SER A 565 43.16 35.26 15.20
N ASN A 566 43.57 34.07 15.59
CA ASN A 566 43.18 33.17 16.68
C ASN A 566 42.27 33.71 17.79
N ARG A 567 41.27 32.91 18.23
CA ARG A 567 41.16 32.25 19.58
C ARG A 567 39.75 31.63 19.69
N SER A 568 39.73 30.33 19.87
CA SER A 568 39.37 29.55 21.07
C SER A 568 38.26 30.13 21.96
N LEU A 569 37.11 29.50 21.97
CA LEU A 569 36.50 28.80 23.09
C LEU A 569 35.34 27.96 22.56
#